data_6be1e1b12a301f9faafa93897b3aeaaa
#
_entry.id   6be1e1b12a301f9faafa93897b3aeaaa
#
_cell.length_a   1.000
_cell.length_b   1.000
_cell.length_c   1.000
_cell.angle_alpha   90.00
_cell.angle_beta   90.00
_cell.angle_gamma   90.00
#
_symmetry.space_group_name_H-M   'P 1'
#
loop_
_entity.id
_entity.type
_entity.pdbx_description
1 polymer ?
#
loop_
_entity_poly.entity_id
_entity_poly.type
_entity_poly.pdbx_seq_one_letter_code
_entity_poly.pdbx_strand_id
1 'polypeptide(L)'
;LYDTNYGLSESTGPGCVHLGMENIHKVGAIGVPGYRWECKIVDEEGNTVKQGDVGELCVKGPGLMTCYYNDPEATAQTLRDGWLFTGDMAMQDEDGFYFLVDRKKDVIVSGGENIYPVQIENFLSAYDKVKDVAVIGLPDKRLGEITGAIISVKDGMECTEEEIDAFCRELPRYKRPKKII
;
A
#
# COMPACT_ATOMS: atom_id res chain seq x y z
N LEU A 1 -17.17 -17.41 -7.25
CA LEU A 1 -17.60 -16.04 -7.01
C LEU A 1 -17.26 -15.68 -5.57
N TYR A 2 -16.57 -14.60 -5.35
CA TYR A 2 -16.31 -14.06 -4.02
C TYR A 2 -16.30 -12.54 -4.08
N ASP A 3 -16.73 -11.93 -3.00
CA ASP A 3 -16.61 -10.51 -2.77
C ASP A 3 -15.40 -10.27 -1.86
N THR A 4 -14.77 -9.14 -2.00
CA THR A 4 -13.69 -8.72 -1.11
C THR A 4 -14.12 -7.53 -0.28
N ASN A 5 -13.58 -7.44 0.93
CA ASN A 5 -13.86 -6.36 1.84
C ASN A 5 -12.54 -5.82 2.40
N TYR A 6 -12.47 -4.52 2.57
CA TYR A 6 -11.41 -3.88 3.32
C TYR A 6 -11.95 -3.36 4.64
N GLY A 7 -11.31 -3.72 5.72
CA GLY A 7 -11.64 -3.25 7.07
C GLY A 7 -10.52 -3.55 8.04
N LEU A 8 -10.62 -2.93 9.20
CA LEU A 8 -9.66 -3.00 10.30
C LEU A 8 -10.42 -3.36 11.58
N SER A 9 -9.70 -3.79 12.62
CA SER A 9 -10.28 -3.99 13.96
C SER A 9 -10.91 -2.68 14.47
N GLU A 10 -10.27 -1.57 14.17
CA GLU A 10 -10.70 -0.21 14.53
C GLU A 10 -11.98 0.22 13.82
N SER A 11 -12.34 -0.40 12.70
CA SER A 11 -13.58 -0.14 11.96
C SER A 11 -14.69 -1.15 12.28
N THR A 12 -14.39 -2.23 13.03
CA THR A 12 -15.36 -3.29 13.42
C THR A 12 -16.06 -3.96 12.22
N GLY A 13 -15.63 -3.65 11.00
CA GLY A 13 -16.25 -4.17 9.78
C GLY A 13 -15.70 -3.49 8.53
N PRO A 14 -16.27 -3.80 7.37
CA PRO A 14 -15.74 -3.31 6.10
C PRO A 14 -16.03 -1.82 5.91
N GLY A 15 -14.95 -1.03 5.81
CA GLY A 15 -15.02 0.35 5.33
C GLY A 15 -15.30 0.42 3.83
N CYS A 16 -14.65 -0.47 3.04
CA CYS A 16 -14.90 -0.64 1.61
C CYS A 16 -15.39 -2.04 1.29
N VAL A 17 -16.21 -2.14 0.23
CA VAL A 17 -16.80 -3.39 -0.24
C VAL A 17 -16.64 -3.49 -1.77
N HIS A 18 -16.14 -4.62 -2.25
CA HIS A 18 -16.03 -4.93 -3.66
C HIS A 18 -16.94 -6.11 -4.01
N LEU A 19 -18.02 -5.85 -4.73
CA LEU A 19 -18.95 -6.85 -5.22
C LEU A 19 -18.40 -7.42 -6.52
N GLY A 20 -17.78 -8.61 -6.44
CA GLY A 20 -17.00 -9.19 -7.53
C GLY A 20 -17.79 -9.54 -8.77
N MET A 21 -19.09 -9.89 -8.66
CA MET A 21 -19.93 -10.20 -9.82
C MET A 21 -20.14 -8.99 -10.73
N GLU A 22 -20.38 -7.84 -10.16
CA GLU A 22 -20.71 -6.61 -10.89
C GLU A 22 -19.43 -5.91 -11.39
N ASN A 23 -18.31 -6.12 -10.69
CA ASN A 23 -17.07 -5.37 -10.87
C ASN A 23 -15.85 -6.27 -11.12
N ILE A 24 -16.04 -7.40 -11.80
CA ILE A 24 -14.99 -8.39 -12.08
C ILE A 24 -13.79 -7.80 -12.83
N HIS A 25 -13.98 -6.70 -13.54
CA HIS A 25 -12.94 -6.00 -14.28
C HIS A 25 -12.06 -5.11 -13.38
N LYS A 26 -12.46 -4.87 -12.14
CA LYS A 26 -11.70 -4.05 -11.14
C LYS A 26 -10.77 -4.93 -10.30
N VAL A 27 -9.91 -5.67 -10.96
CA VAL A 27 -8.96 -6.58 -10.31
C VAL A 27 -8.02 -5.80 -9.37
N GLY A 28 -7.90 -6.26 -8.12
CA GLY A 28 -7.06 -5.62 -7.09
C GLY A 28 -7.72 -4.47 -6.33
N ALA A 29 -8.93 -4.03 -6.72
CA ALA A 29 -9.67 -3.03 -5.96
C ALA A 29 -10.15 -3.61 -4.62
N ILE A 30 -10.11 -2.79 -3.56
CA ILE A 30 -10.79 -3.06 -2.29
C ILE A 30 -12.27 -2.63 -2.32
N GLY A 31 -12.70 -2.03 -3.42
CA GLY A 31 -14.09 -1.66 -3.69
C GLY A 31 -14.38 -0.19 -3.50
N VAL A 32 -15.63 0.07 -3.15
CA VAL A 32 -16.20 1.40 -2.88
C VAL A 32 -16.64 1.49 -1.42
N PRO A 33 -16.92 2.68 -0.87
CA PRO A 33 -17.42 2.82 0.50
C PRO A 33 -18.64 1.94 0.74
N GLY A 34 -18.61 1.17 1.83
CA GLY A 34 -19.73 0.32 2.25
C GLY A 34 -20.97 1.15 2.67
N TYR A 35 -22.08 0.46 2.93
CA TYR A 35 -23.31 1.13 3.37
C TYR A 35 -23.09 1.95 4.65
N ARG A 36 -23.38 3.24 4.62
CA ARG A 36 -23.15 4.23 5.69
C ARG A 36 -21.68 4.47 6.04
N TRP A 37 -20.76 4.06 5.16
CA TRP A 37 -19.35 4.40 5.27
C TRP A 37 -18.99 5.52 4.28
N GLU A 38 -18.03 6.31 4.68
CA GLU A 38 -17.38 7.33 3.86
C GLU A 38 -15.89 7.00 3.81
N CYS A 39 -15.28 7.21 2.65
CA CYS A 39 -13.84 7.05 2.46
C CYS A 39 -13.28 8.30 1.78
N LYS A 40 -12.06 8.66 2.14
CA LYS A 40 -11.29 9.70 1.47
C LYS A 40 -9.80 9.33 1.50
N ILE A 41 -9.05 9.92 0.59
CA ILE A 41 -7.60 9.81 0.55
C ILE A 41 -7.02 11.18 0.85
N VAL A 42 -6.04 11.24 1.76
CA VAL A 42 -5.47 12.51 2.22
C VAL A 42 -3.94 12.52 2.10
N ASP A 43 -3.39 13.72 1.94
CA ASP A 43 -1.95 13.98 2.03
C ASP A 43 -1.46 14.02 3.49
N GLU A 44 -0.18 14.35 3.69
CA GLU A 44 0.42 14.43 5.02
C GLU A 44 -0.17 15.57 5.86
N GLU A 45 -0.66 16.63 5.24
CA GLU A 45 -1.33 17.76 5.87
C GLU A 45 -2.80 17.47 6.20
N GLY A 46 -3.35 16.35 5.74
CA GLY A 46 -4.74 15.92 5.95
C GLY A 46 -5.74 16.47 4.93
N ASN A 47 -5.26 17.10 3.85
CA ASN A 47 -6.11 17.59 2.76
C ASN A 47 -6.47 16.42 1.83
N THR A 48 -7.69 16.41 1.29
CA THR A 48 -8.07 15.41 0.31
C THR A 48 -7.25 15.57 -0.97
N VAL A 49 -6.61 14.49 -1.42
CA VAL A 49 -5.84 14.46 -2.67
C VAL A 49 -6.77 14.43 -3.88
N LYS A 50 -6.22 14.70 -5.06
CA LYS A 50 -6.96 14.54 -6.32
C LYS A 50 -7.18 13.07 -6.64
N GLN A 51 -8.25 12.78 -7.35
CA GLN A 51 -8.52 11.44 -7.87
C GLN A 51 -7.36 10.96 -8.74
N GLY A 52 -6.90 9.74 -8.51
CA GLY A 52 -5.71 9.16 -9.13
C GLY A 52 -4.41 9.37 -8.34
N ASP A 53 -4.36 10.35 -7.43
CA ASP A 53 -3.19 10.55 -6.57
C ASP A 53 -3.20 9.56 -5.40
N VAL A 54 -2.01 9.23 -4.90
CA VAL A 54 -1.84 8.35 -3.75
C VAL A 54 -1.76 9.17 -2.46
N GLY A 55 -2.44 8.70 -1.42
CA GLY A 55 -2.40 9.27 -0.09
C GLY A 55 -2.88 8.27 0.96
N GLU A 56 -3.00 8.70 2.21
CA GLU A 56 -3.49 7.86 3.30
C GLU A 56 -5.00 7.67 3.20
N LEU A 57 -5.46 6.42 3.22
CA LEU A 57 -6.88 6.09 3.27
C LEU A 57 -7.45 6.43 4.63
N CYS A 58 -8.50 7.24 4.64
CA CYS A 58 -9.29 7.53 5.83
C CYS A 58 -10.71 7.02 5.65
N VAL A 59 -11.26 6.39 6.70
CA VAL A 59 -12.63 5.87 6.70
C VAL A 59 -13.43 6.45 7.85
N LYS A 60 -14.74 6.64 7.62
CA LYS A 60 -15.68 7.13 8.61
C LYS A 60 -16.98 6.36 8.51
N GLY A 61 -17.51 5.89 9.64
CA GLY A 61 -18.74 5.11 9.66
C GLY A 61 -19.15 4.69 11.05
N PRO A 62 -20.31 4.02 11.15
CA PRO A 62 -20.93 3.69 12.44
C PRO A 62 -20.18 2.61 13.23
N GLY A 63 -19.27 1.87 12.58
CA GLY A 63 -18.49 0.81 13.21
C GLY A 63 -17.12 1.25 13.74
N LEU A 64 -16.80 2.56 13.71
CA LEU A 64 -15.53 3.03 14.24
C LEU A 64 -15.42 2.75 15.75
N MET A 65 -14.24 2.33 16.18
CA MET A 65 -13.90 2.17 17.59
C MET A 65 -14.10 3.47 18.35
N THR A 66 -14.36 3.39 19.64
CA THR A 66 -14.42 4.57 20.51
C THR A 66 -13.01 5.06 20.85
N CYS A 67 -12.10 4.14 21.18
CA CYS A 67 -10.71 4.45 21.56
C CYS A 67 -9.88 3.17 21.64
N TYR A 68 -8.57 3.32 21.67
CA TYR A 68 -7.68 2.28 22.19
C TYR A 68 -7.72 2.24 23.72
N TYR A 69 -7.75 1.04 24.28
CA TYR A 69 -7.80 0.86 25.72
C TYR A 69 -6.52 1.38 26.39
N ASN A 70 -6.69 2.30 27.35
CA ASN A 70 -5.60 2.95 28.09
C ASN A 70 -4.53 3.63 27.22
N ASP A 71 -4.83 3.98 25.95
CA ASP A 71 -3.91 4.66 25.06
C ASP A 71 -4.59 5.86 24.37
N PRO A 72 -4.74 6.97 25.09
CA PRO A 72 -5.35 8.17 24.53
C PRO A 72 -4.48 8.83 23.46
N GLU A 73 -3.16 8.65 23.51
CA GLU A 73 -2.25 9.23 22.52
C GLU A 73 -2.42 8.52 21.17
N ALA A 74 -2.33 7.20 21.12
CA ALA A 74 -2.58 6.45 19.89
C ALA A 74 -4.01 6.68 19.37
N THR A 75 -4.99 6.82 20.26
CA THR A 75 -6.36 7.16 19.87
C THR A 75 -6.43 8.50 19.15
N ALA A 76 -5.82 9.54 19.71
CA ALA A 76 -5.80 10.88 19.11
C ALA A 76 -5.02 10.94 17.80
N GLN A 77 -4.00 10.11 17.64
CA GLN A 77 -3.25 10.00 16.39
C GLN A 77 -4.06 9.30 15.29
N THR A 78 -4.91 8.34 15.65
CA THR A 78 -5.63 7.48 14.71
C THR A 78 -7.05 7.99 14.40
N LEU A 79 -7.74 8.54 15.40
CA LEU A 79 -9.10 9.10 15.25
C LEU A 79 -9.05 10.63 15.30
N ARG A 80 -9.37 11.28 14.18
CA ARG A 80 -9.35 12.75 14.06
C ARG A 80 -10.64 13.22 13.40
N ASP A 81 -11.40 14.09 14.05
CA ASP A 81 -12.64 14.68 13.54
C ASP A 81 -13.66 13.62 13.02
N GLY A 82 -13.70 12.46 13.69
CA GLY A 82 -14.59 11.36 13.34
C GLY A 82 -14.11 10.51 12.14
N TRP A 83 -12.86 10.70 11.69
CA TRP A 83 -12.20 9.88 10.69
C TRP A 83 -11.15 8.98 11.31
N LEU A 84 -11.13 7.73 10.89
CA LEU A 84 -10.06 6.78 11.17
C LEU A 84 -8.97 6.94 10.09
N PHE A 85 -7.79 7.34 10.49
CA PHE A 85 -6.57 7.34 9.69
C PHE A 85 -5.99 5.93 9.74
N THR A 86 -6.07 5.21 8.62
CA THR A 86 -5.85 3.75 8.62
C THR A 86 -4.38 3.34 8.64
N GLY A 87 -3.49 4.25 8.25
CA GLY A 87 -2.09 3.95 8.02
C GLY A 87 -1.83 3.16 6.72
N ASP A 88 -2.85 2.98 5.88
CA ASP A 88 -2.73 2.34 4.58
C ASP A 88 -2.77 3.40 3.49
N MET A 89 -1.82 3.31 2.54
CA MET A 89 -1.77 4.17 1.36
C MET A 89 -2.67 3.59 0.28
N ALA A 90 -3.47 4.46 -0.33
CA ALA A 90 -4.42 4.06 -1.37
C ALA A 90 -4.52 5.10 -2.48
N MET A 91 -5.11 4.71 -3.58
CA MET A 91 -5.55 5.58 -4.66
C MET A 91 -7.01 5.28 -5.03
N GLN A 92 -7.69 6.26 -5.62
CA GLN A 92 -9.04 6.09 -6.15
C GLN A 92 -9.02 6.26 -7.66
N ASP A 93 -9.59 5.29 -8.39
CA ASP A 93 -9.69 5.39 -9.84
C ASP A 93 -10.84 6.30 -10.31
N GLU A 94 -10.97 6.46 -11.63
CA GLU A 94 -11.97 7.32 -12.27
C GLU A 94 -13.41 6.87 -11.99
N ASP A 95 -13.61 5.58 -11.72
CA ASP A 95 -14.92 4.99 -11.42
C ASP A 95 -15.23 4.99 -9.90
N GLY A 96 -14.33 5.53 -9.08
CA GLY A 96 -14.50 5.67 -7.63
C GLY A 96 -14.07 4.45 -6.82
N PHE A 97 -13.41 3.45 -7.44
CA PHE A 97 -12.87 2.29 -6.74
C PHE A 97 -11.56 2.61 -6.05
N TYR A 98 -11.40 2.14 -4.81
CA TYR A 98 -10.19 2.27 -4.03
C TYR A 98 -9.27 1.07 -4.24
N PHE A 99 -7.98 1.35 -4.34
CA PHE A 99 -6.90 0.36 -4.48
C PHE A 99 -5.87 0.63 -3.40
N LEU A 100 -5.49 -0.40 -2.64
CA LEU A 100 -4.35 -0.30 -1.72
C LEU A 100 -3.06 -0.27 -2.52
N VAL A 101 -2.16 0.60 -2.09
CA VAL A 101 -0.83 0.77 -2.70
C VAL A 101 0.24 0.18 -1.80
N ASP A 102 0.21 0.54 -0.51
CA ASP A 102 1.18 0.08 0.49
C ASP A 102 0.73 0.46 1.91
N ARG A 103 1.56 0.17 2.91
CA ARG A 103 1.45 0.74 4.25
C ARG A 103 2.25 2.02 4.37
N LYS A 104 1.68 3.04 5.01
CA LYS A 104 2.34 4.35 5.20
C LYS A 104 3.71 4.23 5.88
N LYS A 105 3.83 3.35 6.88
CA LYS A 105 5.08 3.11 7.61
C LYS A 105 6.16 2.40 6.79
N ASP A 106 5.76 1.71 5.70
CA ASP A 106 6.65 0.91 4.88
C ASP A 106 7.07 1.68 3.61
N VAL A 107 6.49 2.88 3.36
CA VAL A 107 6.90 3.76 2.26
C VAL A 107 8.36 4.18 2.42
N ILE A 108 9.15 3.95 1.38
CA ILE A 108 10.57 4.31 1.33
C ILE A 108 10.69 5.71 0.72
N VAL A 109 11.29 6.64 1.46
CA VAL A 109 11.51 8.01 0.97
C VAL A 109 12.95 8.15 0.46
N SER A 110 13.12 8.14 -0.86
CA SER A 110 14.43 8.18 -1.50
C SER A 110 14.60 9.45 -2.33
N GLY A 111 15.42 10.37 -1.84
CA GLY A 111 15.69 11.63 -2.56
C GLY A 111 14.47 12.51 -2.77
N GLY A 112 13.46 12.41 -1.90
CA GLY A 112 12.18 13.13 -1.99
C GLY A 112 11.09 12.42 -2.80
N GLU A 113 11.38 11.24 -3.32
CA GLU A 113 10.40 10.41 -4.03
C GLU A 113 9.85 9.33 -3.10
N ASN A 114 8.52 9.16 -3.08
CA ASN A 114 7.87 8.06 -2.37
C ASN A 114 7.92 6.79 -3.22
N ILE A 115 8.54 5.76 -2.68
CA ILE A 115 8.65 4.45 -3.30
C ILE A 115 7.82 3.45 -2.48
N TYR A 116 6.96 2.74 -3.14
CA TYR A 116 6.05 1.76 -2.55
C TYR A 116 6.62 0.35 -2.74
N PRO A 117 7.14 -0.30 -1.68
CA PRO A 117 7.73 -1.64 -1.73
C PRO A 117 6.90 -2.67 -2.45
N VAL A 118 5.60 -2.74 -2.15
CA VAL A 118 4.67 -3.73 -2.73
C VAL A 118 4.64 -3.66 -4.26
N GLN A 119 4.80 -2.49 -4.87
CA GLN A 119 4.83 -2.36 -6.34
C GLN A 119 6.06 -3.03 -6.95
N ILE A 120 7.21 -2.93 -6.27
CA ILE A 120 8.47 -3.54 -6.71
C ILE A 120 8.44 -5.04 -6.42
N GLU A 121 7.90 -5.44 -5.29
CA GLU A 121 7.71 -6.85 -4.91
C GLU A 121 6.82 -7.58 -5.91
N ASN A 122 5.68 -7.00 -6.27
CA ASN A 122 4.78 -7.55 -7.29
C ASN A 122 5.47 -7.69 -8.65
N PHE A 123 6.27 -6.69 -9.04
CA PHE A 123 7.04 -6.74 -10.28
C PHE A 123 8.09 -7.86 -10.25
N LEU A 124 8.88 -7.95 -9.17
CA LEU A 124 9.92 -8.97 -9.02
C LEU A 124 9.34 -10.38 -8.87
N SER A 125 8.19 -10.53 -8.24
CA SER A 125 7.49 -11.82 -8.09
C SER A 125 7.05 -12.41 -9.44
N ALA A 126 6.92 -11.59 -10.49
CA ALA A 126 6.63 -12.03 -11.84
C ALA A 126 7.84 -12.68 -12.55
N TYR A 127 9.05 -12.55 -12.00
CA TYR A 127 10.23 -13.17 -12.57
C TYR A 127 10.27 -14.67 -12.25
N ASP A 128 10.38 -15.50 -13.28
CA ASP A 128 10.19 -16.95 -13.20
C ASP A 128 11.04 -17.66 -12.14
N LYS A 129 12.23 -17.13 -11.84
CA LYS A 129 13.17 -17.71 -10.88
C LYS A 129 12.91 -17.28 -9.42
N VAL A 130 12.14 -16.21 -9.21
CA VAL A 130 11.87 -15.68 -7.86
C VAL A 130 10.81 -16.53 -7.17
N LYS A 131 11.11 -16.95 -5.94
CA LYS A 131 10.17 -17.65 -5.06
C LYS A 131 9.46 -16.66 -4.15
N ASP A 132 10.24 -15.86 -3.42
CA ASP A 132 9.74 -14.83 -2.51
C ASP A 132 10.63 -13.59 -2.64
N VAL A 133 10.06 -12.42 -2.39
CA VAL A 133 10.76 -11.15 -2.40
C VAL A 133 10.24 -10.24 -1.31
N ALA A 134 11.14 -9.48 -0.69
CA ALA A 134 10.83 -8.38 0.21
C ALA A 134 11.67 -7.16 -0.19
N VAL A 135 11.02 -6.00 -0.25
CA VAL A 135 11.68 -4.73 -0.55
C VAL A 135 11.68 -3.86 0.68
N ILE A 136 12.85 -3.35 1.07
CA ILE A 136 13.05 -2.56 2.28
C ILE A 136 13.81 -1.28 1.99
N GLY A 137 13.59 -0.26 2.85
CA GLY A 137 14.42 0.94 2.90
C GLY A 137 15.75 0.65 3.61
N LEU A 138 16.84 1.01 2.98
CA LEU A 138 18.18 0.96 3.58
C LEU A 138 18.68 2.39 3.77
N PRO A 139 19.27 2.72 4.91
CA PRO A 139 19.79 4.07 5.16
C PRO A 139 20.83 4.50 4.12
N ASP A 140 20.67 5.69 3.57
CA ASP A 140 21.63 6.31 2.65
C ASP A 140 21.93 7.77 3.06
N LYS A 141 23.21 8.14 3.07
CA LYS A 141 23.64 9.48 3.54
C LYS A 141 23.17 10.64 2.66
N ARG A 142 22.91 10.38 1.38
CA ARG A 142 22.56 11.39 0.39
C ARG A 142 21.06 11.45 0.11
N LEU A 143 20.44 10.29 0.06
CA LEU A 143 19.05 10.16 -0.37
C LEU A 143 18.06 9.94 0.80
N GLY A 144 18.60 9.82 2.04
CA GLY A 144 17.83 9.40 3.21
C GLY A 144 17.69 7.88 3.23
N GLU A 145 17.01 7.31 2.26
CA GLU A 145 16.89 5.88 2.06
C GLU A 145 17.16 5.47 0.61
N ILE A 146 17.53 4.23 0.42
CA ILE A 146 17.58 3.54 -0.87
C ILE A 146 16.82 2.21 -0.79
N THR A 147 16.30 1.76 -1.91
CA THR A 147 15.62 0.46 -2.01
C THR A 147 16.62 -0.69 -2.00
N GLY A 148 16.40 -1.66 -1.12
CA GLY A 148 17.04 -2.97 -1.13
C GLY A 148 16.00 -4.06 -1.41
N ALA A 149 16.30 -5.01 -2.29
CA ALA A 149 15.49 -6.17 -2.57
C ALA A 149 16.14 -7.42 -1.99
N ILE A 150 15.44 -8.11 -1.10
CA ILE A 150 15.83 -9.41 -0.55
C ILE A 150 15.05 -10.46 -1.35
N ILE A 151 15.77 -11.38 -2.00
CA ILE A 151 15.16 -12.30 -2.95
C ILE A 151 15.51 -13.74 -2.57
N SER A 152 14.48 -14.58 -2.50
CA SER A 152 14.70 -16.03 -2.46
C SER A 152 14.39 -16.65 -3.82
N VAL A 153 15.25 -17.55 -4.24
CA VAL A 153 15.16 -18.23 -5.54
C VAL A 153 14.41 -19.55 -5.39
N LYS A 154 13.65 -19.95 -6.42
CA LYS A 154 12.96 -21.23 -6.46
C LYS A 154 13.92 -22.40 -6.36
N ASP A 155 13.51 -23.48 -5.71
CA ASP A 155 14.31 -24.68 -5.48
C ASP A 155 14.84 -25.25 -6.82
N GLY A 156 16.17 -25.50 -6.86
CA GLY A 156 16.84 -26.02 -8.06
C GLY A 156 17.13 -25.00 -9.16
N MET A 157 16.85 -23.72 -8.93
CA MET A 157 17.21 -22.64 -9.84
C MET A 157 18.38 -21.83 -9.29
N GLU A 158 19.17 -21.27 -10.20
CA GLU A 158 20.20 -20.28 -9.91
C GLU A 158 19.80 -18.94 -10.51
N CYS A 159 20.00 -17.86 -9.76
CA CYS A 159 19.73 -16.50 -10.19
C CYS A 159 20.84 -15.59 -9.70
N THR A 160 21.37 -14.74 -10.58
CA THR A 160 22.40 -13.78 -10.23
C THR A 160 21.84 -12.38 -10.02
N GLU A 161 22.60 -11.53 -9.31
CA GLU A 161 22.22 -10.13 -9.12
C GLU A 161 22.09 -9.39 -10.47
N GLU A 162 22.95 -9.73 -11.45
CA GLU A 162 22.93 -9.13 -12.77
C GLU A 162 21.66 -9.48 -13.56
N GLU A 163 21.11 -10.69 -13.39
CA GLU A 163 19.85 -11.09 -14.01
C GLU A 163 18.68 -10.28 -13.43
N ILE A 164 18.64 -10.11 -12.11
CA ILE A 164 17.63 -9.30 -11.45
C ILE A 164 17.77 -7.82 -11.81
N ASP A 165 19.00 -7.27 -11.83
CA ASP A 165 19.23 -5.88 -12.25
C ASP A 165 18.76 -5.66 -13.69
N ALA A 166 19.05 -6.59 -14.57
CA ALA A 166 18.60 -6.54 -15.97
C ALA A 166 17.07 -6.55 -16.07
N PHE A 167 16.39 -7.38 -15.30
CA PHE A 167 14.92 -7.42 -15.23
C PHE A 167 14.35 -6.11 -14.67
N CYS A 168 14.98 -5.55 -13.63
CA CYS A 168 14.59 -4.28 -13.03
C CYS A 168 14.72 -3.07 -13.97
N ARG A 169 15.38 -3.20 -15.13
CA ARG A 169 15.48 -2.10 -16.11
C ARG A 169 14.14 -1.69 -16.70
N GLU A 170 13.14 -2.53 -16.64
CA GLU A 170 11.77 -2.20 -17.02
C GLU A 170 11.08 -1.25 -16.03
N LEU A 171 11.52 -1.23 -14.76
CA LEU A 171 11.03 -0.28 -13.78
C LEU A 171 11.57 1.14 -14.03
N PRO A 172 10.81 2.19 -13.66
CA PRO A 172 11.32 3.55 -13.57
C PRO A 172 12.60 3.62 -12.72
N ARG A 173 13.56 4.44 -13.14
CA ARG A 173 14.90 4.47 -12.52
C ARG A 173 14.89 4.66 -11.00
N TYR A 174 13.97 5.46 -10.47
CA TYR A 174 13.89 5.75 -9.04
C TYR A 174 13.34 4.56 -8.22
N LYS A 175 12.56 3.66 -8.85
CA LYS A 175 12.01 2.44 -8.22
C LYS A 175 12.97 1.25 -8.23
N ARG A 176 14.05 1.30 -9.04
CA ARG A 176 14.97 0.17 -9.16
C ARG A 176 15.70 -0.07 -7.86
N PRO A 177 15.71 -1.30 -7.33
CA PRO A 177 16.53 -1.64 -6.17
C PRO A 177 17.99 -1.22 -6.38
N LYS A 178 18.57 -0.57 -5.37
CA LYS A 178 19.98 -0.17 -5.38
C LYS A 178 20.88 -1.25 -4.79
N LYS A 179 20.27 -2.20 -4.09
CA LYS A 179 20.95 -3.34 -3.52
C LYS A 179 20.06 -4.57 -3.68
N ILE A 180 20.63 -5.67 -4.16
CA ILE A 180 20.01 -6.98 -4.26
C ILE A 180 20.72 -7.89 -3.26
N ILE A 181 19.95 -8.66 -2.48
CA ILE A 181 20.45 -9.50 -1.39
C ILE A 181 19.85 -10.90 -1.52
#